data_19bfd01d067e9e0d640e0ecf203a52ae
#
_entry.id   19bfd01d067e9e0d640e0ecf203a52ae
#
_cell.length_a   1.000
_cell.length_b   1.000
_cell.length_c   1.000
_cell.angle_alpha   90.00
_cell.angle_beta   90.00
_cell.angle_gamma   90.00
#
_symmetry.space_group_name_H-M   'P 1'
#
loop_
_entity.id
_entity.type
_entity.pdbx_description
1 polymer ?
#
loop_
_entity_poly.entity_id
_entity_poly.type
_entity_poly.pdbx_seq_one_letter_code
_entity_poly.pdbx_strand_id
1 'polypeptide(L)'
;MYSIPSTPQPIMKKLLLSLCSIALLNSCDDGDLTLETINFDSATAQECSLNNVVYKINGNQLLLIEIPATSLPYENKIGDKTFTINSNNKVIYRGYNNTVSSASICSTIPPASPSVTEEWNAIAGTISIQTTAIYSAANALTGAIKISKYRHAITFNNITFAKSNGNQVYETFVFGDYDTNATALPMNFNPDSIQLCSSGQTLYNAQSGGIEGLYIQNLSSNLLDSTVLGIAKTALINTNNENLLTYRLFSLALTLGGNSTYFCASPLPDSPLVKEEWTGQAGVSNTSGIIEVTTTTNGSGYSHSIHLKSVTFSNPLAGSTFYYGDDILIGTLLSN
;
A
#
# COMPACT_ATOMS: atom_id res chain seq x y z
N MET A 1 -87.29 10.28 63.93
CA MET A 1 -86.64 9.79 62.70
C MET A 1 -85.66 10.83 62.29
N TYR A 2 -84.38 10.65 62.61
CA TYR A 2 -83.38 11.63 62.31
C TYR A 2 -82.50 11.06 61.20
N SER A 3 -82.38 11.78 60.11
CA SER A 3 -81.50 11.51 58.98
C SER A 3 -80.12 12.17 59.21
N ILE A 4 -79.03 11.42 59.06
CA ILE A 4 -77.69 11.86 59.23
C ILE A 4 -77.18 12.41 57.89
N PRO A 5 -76.51 13.57 57.80
CA PRO A 5 -75.98 14.08 56.57
C PRO A 5 -74.62 13.47 56.25
N SER A 6 -74.44 13.10 55.02
CA SER A 6 -73.19 12.57 54.44
C SER A 6 -72.13 13.68 54.30
N THR A 7 -70.95 13.43 54.78
CA THR A 7 -69.77 14.31 54.65
C THR A 7 -69.16 14.27 53.21
N PRO A 8 -68.73 15.39 52.65
CA PRO A 8 -68.13 15.41 51.33
C PRO A 8 -66.68 14.91 51.40
N GLN A 9 -66.34 13.95 50.55
CA GLN A 9 -65.04 13.43 50.37
C GLN A 9 -64.10 14.44 49.72
N PRO A 10 -62.78 14.43 50.06
CA PRO A 10 -61.87 15.52 49.67
C PRO A 10 -61.36 15.33 48.26
N ILE A 11 -61.97 15.99 47.30
CA ILE A 11 -61.49 16.16 45.91
C ILE A 11 -60.08 16.80 45.89
N MET A 12 -59.76 17.62 46.87
CA MET A 12 -58.50 18.33 47.03
C MET A 12 -57.26 17.43 47.19
N LYS A 13 -57.38 16.23 47.83
CA LYS A 13 -56.26 15.28 47.99
C LYS A 13 -55.90 14.61 46.67
N LYS A 14 -56.87 14.32 45.81
CA LYS A 14 -56.63 13.76 44.48
C LYS A 14 -56.03 14.73 43.51
N LEU A 15 -56.39 16.04 43.63
CA LEU A 15 -55.81 17.12 42.82
C LEU A 15 -54.36 17.41 43.19
N LEU A 16 -54.01 17.36 44.50
CA LEU A 16 -52.61 17.56 44.94
C LEU A 16 -51.72 16.40 44.52
N LEU A 17 -52.18 15.15 44.57
CA LEU A 17 -51.41 14.00 44.09
C LEU A 17 -51.20 14.03 42.57
N SER A 18 -52.19 14.50 41.79
CA SER A 18 -52.05 14.64 40.34
C SER A 18 -51.10 15.78 39.94
N LEU A 19 -51.05 16.88 40.73
CA LEU A 19 -50.13 18.01 40.48
C LEU A 19 -48.65 17.64 40.82
N CYS A 20 -48.42 16.84 41.87
CA CYS A 20 -47.07 16.36 42.21
C CYS A 20 -46.56 15.31 41.16
N SER A 21 -47.40 14.50 40.54
CA SER A 21 -46.97 13.58 39.50
C SER A 21 -46.60 14.27 38.18
N ILE A 22 -47.15 15.42 37.86
CA ILE A 22 -46.82 16.22 36.68
C ILE A 22 -45.50 17.01 36.91
N ALA A 23 -45.21 17.41 38.14
CA ALA A 23 -43.95 18.09 38.46
C ALA A 23 -42.70 17.19 38.44
N LEU A 24 -42.86 15.86 38.54
CA LEU A 24 -41.79 14.86 38.45
C LEU A 24 -41.43 14.45 37.01
N LEU A 25 -42.25 14.83 36.02
CA LEU A 25 -42.01 14.53 34.62
C LEU A 25 -41.19 15.59 33.87
N ASN A 26 -40.90 16.75 34.51
CA ASN A 26 -40.06 17.80 33.94
C ASN A 26 -38.59 17.77 34.47
N SER A 27 -38.16 16.67 35.07
CA SER A 27 -36.79 16.54 35.60
C SER A 27 -35.96 15.53 34.75
N CYS A 28 -36.29 15.31 33.48
CA CYS A 28 -35.30 14.89 32.51
C CYS A 28 -34.88 16.13 31.74
N ASP A 29 -33.97 16.88 32.30
CA ASP A 29 -33.03 17.64 31.54
C ASP A 29 -32.13 16.59 30.87
N ASP A 30 -32.61 16.03 29.74
CA ASP A 30 -31.73 15.39 28.76
C ASP A 30 -30.79 16.50 28.32
N GLY A 31 -29.68 16.64 29.04
CA GLY A 31 -28.61 17.54 28.65
C GLY A 31 -28.39 17.27 27.17
N ASP A 32 -28.61 18.31 26.39
CA ASP A 32 -28.45 18.29 24.94
C ASP A 32 -27.04 17.81 24.67
N LEU A 33 -26.89 16.47 24.52
CA LEU A 33 -25.67 15.84 24.05
C LEU A 33 -25.54 16.27 22.59
N THR A 34 -25.15 17.52 22.38
CA THR A 34 -24.69 17.97 21.06
C THR A 34 -23.48 17.14 20.70
N LEU A 35 -23.72 16.04 19.99
CA LEU A 35 -22.69 15.30 19.30
C LEU A 35 -22.08 16.26 18.27
N GLU A 36 -20.98 16.89 18.63
CA GLU A 36 -20.21 17.65 17.67
C GLU A 36 -19.68 16.69 16.59
N THR A 37 -20.24 16.81 15.39
CA THR A 37 -19.90 15.91 14.29
C THR A 37 -18.58 16.35 13.68
N ILE A 38 -17.54 15.55 13.86
CA ILE A 38 -16.28 15.66 13.11
C ILE A 38 -16.55 15.14 11.70
N ASN A 39 -16.37 15.97 10.68
CA ASN A 39 -16.54 15.55 9.29
C ASN A 39 -15.33 15.96 8.44
N PHE A 40 -14.65 14.95 7.86
CA PHE A 40 -13.50 15.11 6.96
C PHE A 40 -13.68 14.32 5.65
N ASP A 41 -14.90 13.95 5.28
CA ASP A 41 -15.18 13.09 4.11
C ASP A 41 -14.69 13.71 2.80
N SER A 42 -14.83 15.02 2.63
CA SER A 42 -14.36 15.74 1.44
C SER A 42 -12.89 16.13 1.48
N ALA A 43 -12.20 15.94 2.61
CA ALA A 43 -10.81 16.33 2.77
C ALA A 43 -9.87 15.20 2.32
N THR A 44 -8.84 15.54 1.56
CA THR A 44 -7.79 14.60 1.15
C THR A 44 -6.74 14.44 2.25
N ALA A 45 -6.32 13.20 2.50
CA ALA A 45 -5.22 12.92 3.41
C ALA A 45 -3.89 13.42 2.82
N GLN A 46 -3.08 14.04 3.67
CA GLN A 46 -1.76 14.58 3.37
C GLN A 46 -0.75 14.10 4.42
N GLU A 47 0.53 14.16 4.09
CA GLU A 47 1.62 13.77 4.98
C GLU A 47 2.58 14.95 5.20
N CYS A 48 3.10 15.06 6.41
CA CYS A 48 4.25 15.91 6.70
C CYS A 48 5.55 15.15 6.44
N SER A 49 6.37 15.61 5.51
CA SER A 49 7.63 14.95 5.10
C SER A 49 8.67 14.81 6.23
N LEU A 50 8.54 15.58 7.33
CA LEU A 50 9.56 15.63 8.38
C LEU A 50 9.22 14.83 9.65
N ASN A 51 7.96 14.45 9.87
CA ASN A 51 7.52 13.94 11.18
C ASN A 51 6.47 12.81 11.14
N ASN A 52 6.30 12.13 9.99
CA ASN A 52 5.35 11.00 9.83
C ASN A 52 3.92 11.26 10.31
N VAL A 53 3.47 12.49 10.20
CA VAL A 53 2.09 12.88 10.52
C VAL A 53 1.28 12.79 9.24
N VAL A 54 0.24 11.96 9.25
CA VAL A 54 -0.80 11.96 8.21
C VAL A 54 -1.99 12.72 8.73
N TYR A 55 -2.53 13.67 7.96
CA TYR A 55 -3.56 14.58 8.40
C TYR A 55 -4.58 14.92 7.31
N LYS A 56 -5.73 15.41 7.75
CA LYS A 56 -6.77 16.01 6.93
C LYS A 56 -7.12 17.40 7.46
N ILE A 57 -7.33 18.35 6.55
CA ILE A 57 -7.79 19.71 6.86
C ILE A 57 -9.18 19.90 6.24
N ASN A 58 -10.10 20.44 7.02
CA ASN A 58 -11.40 20.93 6.57
C ASN A 58 -11.65 22.34 7.13
N GLY A 59 -11.35 23.38 6.34
CA GLY A 59 -11.50 24.78 6.75
C GLY A 59 -10.59 25.15 7.92
N ASN A 60 -11.18 25.33 9.09
CA ASN A 60 -10.49 25.62 10.34
C ASN A 60 -10.33 24.40 11.25
N GLN A 61 -10.60 23.20 10.73
CA GLN A 61 -10.48 21.94 11.47
C GLN A 61 -9.35 21.07 10.93
N LEU A 62 -8.71 20.34 11.81
CA LEU A 62 -7.63 19.40 11.55
C LEU A 62 -7.91 18.08 12.25
N LEU A 63 -7.70 16.98 11.55
CA LEU A 63 -7.61 15.64 12.12
C LEU A 63 -6.28 15.03 11.72
N LEU A 64 -5.45 14.61 12.68
CA LEU A 64 -4.14 14.07 12.41
C LEU A 64 -3.91 12.73 13.11
N ILE A 65 -3.03 11.93 12.49
CA ILE A 65 -2.54 10.65 12.97
C ILE A 65 -1.03 10.76 13.10
N GLU A 66 -0.49 10.37 14.25
CA GLU A 66 0.95 10.26 14.48
C GLU A 66 1.27 8.83 14.92
N ILE A 67 2.00 8.08 14.09
CA ILE A 67 2.50 6.72 14.37
C ILE A 67 4.00 6.73 14.08
N PRO A 68 4.87 6.19 14.97
CA PRO A 68 6.30 6.16 14.74
C PRO A 68 6.67 5.50 13.40
N ALA A 69 7.63 6.10 12.65
CA ALA A 69 8.13 5.57 11.38
C ALA A 69 8.64 4.13 11.49
N THR A 70 9.24 3.80 12.64
CA THR A 70 9.77 2.45 12.92
C THR A 70 8.69 1.37 12.94
N SER A 71 7.42 1.75 13.11
CA SER A 71 6.28 0.83 13.04
C SER A 71 5.79 0.57 11.62
N LEU A 72 6.35 1.28 10.63
CA LEU A 72 6.03 1.17 9.19
C LEU A 72 4.51 1.18 8.91
N PRO A 73 3.75 2.18 9.38
CA PRO A 73 2.30 2.18 9.26
C PRO A 73 1.83 2.19 7.80
N TYR A 74 2.56 2.87 6.93
CA TYR A 74 2.23 3.07 5.51
C TYR A 74 3.25 2.37 4.58
N GLU A 75 3.71 1.19 4.99
CA GLU A 75 4.57 0.35 4.16
C GLU A 75 3.81 -0.11 2.90
N ASN A 76 4.51 -0.12 1.76
CA ASN A 76 4.01 -0.63 0.49
C ASN A 76 3.90 -2.17 0.49
N LYS A 77 3.12 -2.69 1.42
CA LYS A 77 2.87 -4.10 1.65
C LYS A 77 1.37 -4.34 1.79
N ILE A 78 0.82 -5.20 0.92
CA ILE A 78 -0.61 -5.54 0.93
C ILE A 78 -0.95 -6.27 2.24
N GLY A 79 -2.07 -5.89 2.84
CA GLY A 79 -2.60 -6.49 4.07
C GLY A 79 -3.07 -5.47 5.08
N ASP A 80 -3.40 -5.96 6.25
CA ASP A 80 -3.98 -5.19 7.34
C ASP A 80 -2.96 -4.98 8.45
N LYS A 81 -2.94 -3.75 9.00
CA LYS A 81 -2.20 -3.40 10.20
C LYS A 81 -3.13 -2.73 11.21
N THR A 82 -2.91 -3.00 12.49
CA THR A 82 -3.70 -2.39 13.56
C THR A 82 -2.77 -1.83 14.63
N PHE A 83 -3.04 -0.60 15.06
CA PHE A 83 -2.29 0.11 16.09
C PHE A 83 -3.23 0.51 17.21
N THR A 84 -2.91 0.14 18.46
CA THR A 84 -3.63 0.63 19.63
C THR A 84 -3.27 2.08 19.89
N ILE A 85 -4.28 2.92 20.11
CA ILE A 85 -4.10 4.34 20.48
C ILE A 85 -3.47 4.41 21.89
N ASN A 86 -2.36 5.14 21.98
CA ASN A 86 -1.60 5.35 23.22
C ASN A 86 -0.68 6.57 23.07
N SER A 87 0.28 6.76 23.97
CA SER A 87 1.23 7.88 23.92
C SER A 87 2.11 7.93 22.68
N ASN A 88 2.30 6.80 21.97
CA ASN A 88 3.11 6.71 20.74
C ASN A 88 2.25 6.79 19.47
N ASN A 89 1.07 6.15 19.50
CA ASN A 89 0.14 6.12 18.38
C ASN A 89 -1.01 7.06 18.70
N LYS A 90 -1.00 8.26 18.13
CA LYS A 90 -1.92 9.33 18.50
C LYS A 90 -2.90 9.62 17.37
N VAL A 91 -4.10 10.00 17.75
CA VAL A 91 -5.09 10.64 16.90
C VAL A 91 -5.53 11.91 17.60
N ILE A 92 -5.42 13.04 16.91
CA ILE A 92 -5.71 14.36 17.50
C ILE A 92 -6.62 15.13 16.54
N TYR A 93 -7.71 15.65 17.08
CA TYR A 93 -8.53 16.66 16.42
C TYR A 93 -8.19 18.04 16.98
N ARG A 94 -8.14 19.07 16.10
CA ARG A 94 -7.94 20.48 16.47
C ARG A 94 -8.91 21.37 15.73
N GLY A 95 -9.55 22.26 16.47
CA GLY A 95 -10.25 23.44 15.96
C GLY A 95 -9.34 24.67 16.05
N TYR A 96 -9.40 25.54 15.05
CA TYR A 96 -8.63 26.75 14.96
C TYR A 96 -9.54 27.99 14.82
N ASN A 97 -9.04 29.16 15.22
CA ASN A 97 -9.78 30.42 15.11
C ASN A 97 -9.89 30.95 13.66
N ASN A 98 -9.17 30.34 12.69
CA ASN A 98 -9.20 30.70 11.28
C ASN A 98 -8.77 29.49 10.44
N THR A 99 -8.85 29.61 9.11
CA THR A 99 -8.44 28.56 8.15
C THR A 99 -7.01 28.09 8.43
N VAL A 100 -6.83 26.78 8.56
CA VAL A 100 -5.55 26.13 8.82
C VAL A 100 -4.89 25.67 7.51
N SER A 101 -3.56 25.64 7.49
CA SER A 101 -2.77 25.15 6.37
C SER A 101 -1.75 24.11 6.82
N SER A 102 -1.10 23.43 5.87
CA SER A 102 -0.01 22.47 6.14
C SER A 102 1.12 23.10 6.98
N ALA A 103 1.41 24.40 6.81
CA ALA A 103 2.42 25.10 7.60
C ALA A 103 2.10 25.12 9.10
N SER A 104 0.82 25.14 9.48
CA SER A 104 0.40 25.10 10.88
C SER A 104 0.65 23.72 11.53
N ILE A 105 0.93 22.68 10.74
CA ILE A 105 1.06 21.29 11.17
C ILE A 105 2.49 20.79 10.99
N CYS A 106 3.06 21.03 9.80
CA CYS A 106 4.30 20.41 9.37
C CYS A 106 5.55 21.25 9.64
N SER A 107 5.39 22.53 9.99
CA SER A 107 6.55 23.37 10.31
C SER A 107 7.16 22.98 11.65
N THR A 108 8.48 22.99 11.75
CA THR A 108 9.23 22.75 12.99
C THR A 108 8.81 23.76 14.08
N ILE A 109 8.52 25.00 13.66
CA ILE A 109 7.93 26.05 14.51
C ILE A 109 6.64 26.47 13.82
N PRO A 110 5.46 26.04 14.32
CA PRO A 110 4.19 26.45 13.77
C PRO A 110 4.01 27.97 13.81
N PRO A 111 3.34 28.59 12.83
CA PRO A 111 3.03 30.03 12.86
C PRO A 111 2.14 30.37 14.07
N ALA A 112 2.27 31.58 14.58
CA ALA A 112 1.46 32.05 15.71
C ALA A 112 -0.05 32.17 15.38
N SER A 113 -0.39 32.24 14.11
CA SER A 113 -1.77 32.30 13.60
C SER A 113 -1.89 31.33 12.37
N PRO A 114 -2.99 30.58 12.25
CA PRO A 114 -4.13 30.50 13.16
C PRO A 114 -3.78 29.82 14.49
N SER A 115 -4.45 30.22 15.57
CA SER A 115 -4.28 29.65 16.91
C SER A 115 -5.30 28.52 17.14
N VAL A 116 -4.88 27.47 17.88
CA VAL A 116 -5.75 26.40 18.32
C VAL A 116 -6.75 26.92 19.34
N THR A 117 -8.02 26.70 19.09
CA THR A 117 -9.14 27.07 19.99
C THR A 117 -9.66 25.85 20.74
N GLU A 118 -9.51 24.67 20.17
CA GLU A 118 -9.97 23.42 20.74
C GLU A 118 -9.04 22.28 20.33
N GLU A 119 -8.76 21.35 21.25
CA GLU A 119 -7.97 20.14 20.98
C GLU A 119 -8.60 18.95 21.70
N TRP A 120 -8.80 17.88 20.94
CA TRP A 120 -9.26 16.59 21.45
C TRP A 120 -8.21 15.54 21.20
N ASN A 121 -7.72 14.93 22.25
CA ASN A 121 -6.77 13.84 22.16
C ASN A 121 -7.51 12.51 22.27
N ALA A 122 -7.28 11.59 21.34
CA ALA A 122 -7.79 10.23 21.47
C ALA A 122 -7.04 9.50 22.61
N ILE A 123 -7.80 8.94 23.54
CA ILE A 123 -7.29 8.25 24.74
C ILE A 123 -7.51 6.75 24.71
N ALA A 124 -8.33 6.24 23.80
CA ALA A 124 -8.60 4.82 23.59
C ALA A 124 -9.05 4.54 22.15
N GLY A 125 -9.00 3.27 21.78
CA GLY A 125 -9.40 2.77 20.47
C GLY A 125 -8.23 2.18 19.68
N THR A 126 -8.52 1.85 18.42
CA THR A 126 -7.53 1.30 17.49
C THR A 126 -7.57 2.01 16.14
N ILE A 127 -6.41 2.14 15.51
CA ILE A 127 -6.23 2.59 14.14
C ILE A 127 -6.03 1.34 13.28
N SER A 128 -6.96 1.07 12.37
CA SER A 128 -6.86 -0.02 11.39
C SER A 128 -6.47 0.57 10.05
N ILE A 129 -5.46 -0.01 9.41
CA ILE A 129 -4.93 0.40 8.11
C ILE A 129 -4.97 -0.81 7.19
N GLN A 130 -5.77 -0.76 6.13
CA GLN A 130 -5.80 -1.78 5.07
C GLN A 130 -5.06 -1.26 3.86
N THR A 131 -3.99 -1.96 3.47
CA THR A 131 -3.17 -1.59 2.31
C THR A 131 -3.53 -2.43 1.10
N THR A 132 -3.78 -1.76 -0.03
CA THR A 132 -4.06 -2.37 -1.34
C THR A 132 -3.21 -1.73 -2.42
N ALA A 133 -2.92 -2.47 -3.51
CA ALA A 133 -2.21 -1.93 -4.66
C ALA A 133 -3.18 -1.25 -5.64
N ILE A 134 -2.77 -0.10 -6.18
CA ILE A 134 -3.43 0.59 -7.28
C ILE A 134 -2.61 0.39 -8.54
N TYR A 135 -3.24 -0.12 -9.57
CA TYR A 135 -2.60 -0.45 -10.83
C TYR A 135 -2.76 0.65 -11.88
N SER A 136 -1.79 0.73 -12.79
CA SER A 136 -1.91 1.55 -14.00
C SER A 136 -2.94 0.96 -14.97
N ALA A 137 -3.37 1.75 -15.94
CA ALA A 137 -4.01 1.18 -17.12
C ALA A 137 -3.03 0.25 -17.84
N ALA A 138 -3.55 -0.75 -18.56
CA ALA A 138 -2.74 -1.63 -19.38
C ALA A 138 -2.06 -0.83 -20.51
N ASN A 139 -0.79 -1.14 -20.76
CA ASN A 139 -0.06 -0.58 -21.89
C ASN A 139 -0.67 -1.10 -23.21
N ALA A 140 -1.00 -0.22 -24.12
CA ALA A 140 -1.71 -0.58 -25.37
C ALA A 140 -0.90 -1.49 -26.32
N LEU A 141 0.43 -1.51 -26.20
CA LEU A 141 1.32 -2.29 -27.09
C LEU A 141 1.71 -3.64 -26.45
N THR A 142 1.90 -3.66 -25.15
CA THR A 142 2.47 -4.82 -24.46
C THR A 142 1.49 -5.51 -23.49
N GLY A 143 0.34 -4.92 -23.25
CA GLY A 143 -0.60 -5.38 -22.22
C GLY A 143 -0.11 -5.16 -20.78
N ALA A 144 1.12 -4.70 -20.56
CA ALA A 144 1.74 -4.56 -19.24
C ALA A 144 0.91 -3.69 -18.29
N ILE A 145 0.76 -4.13 -17.05
CA ILE A 145 0.05 -3.43 -15.98
C ILE A 145 1.00 -3.35 -14.78
N LYS A 146 1.34 -2.13 -14.35
CA LYS A 146 2.27 -1.88 -13.24
C LYS A 146 1.54 -1.36 -12.01
N ILE A 147 2.11 -1.58 -10.83
CA ILE A 147 1.64 -0.92 -9.62
C ILE A 147 2.06 0.55 -9.69
N SER A 148 1.11 1.46 -9.56
CA SER A 148 1.35 2.90 -9.57
C SER A 148 1.46 3.46 -8.16
N LYS A 149 0.63 2.98 -7.24
CA LYS A 149 0.52 3.44 -5.85
C LYS A 149 0.07 2.31 -4.95
N TYR A 150 0.22 2.55 -3.64
CA TYR A 150 -0.46 1.78 -2.61
C TYR A 150 -1.45 2.70 -1.89
N ARG A 151 -2.64 2.19 -1.65
CA ARG A 151 -3.71 2.84 -0.91
C ARG A 151 -3.78 2.27 0.48
N HIS A 152 -3.75 3.14 1.46
CA HIS A 152 -3.92 2.83 2.87
C HIS A 152 -5.28 3.36 3.31
N ALA A 153 -6.29 2.48 3.35
CA ALA A 153 -7.62 2.81 3.88
C ALA A 153 -7.56 2.79 5.40
N ILE A 154 -7.81 3.94 6.04
CA ILE A 154 -7.62 4.14 7.47
C ILE A 154 -8.98 4.30 8.16
N THR A 155 -9.20 3.50 9.19
CA THR A 155 -10.41 3.51 10.02
C THR A 155 -10.05 3.45 11.50
N PHE A 156 -10.72 4.25 12.32
CA PHE A 156 -10.61 4.15 13.77
C PHE A 156 -11.78 3.34 14.31
N ASN A 157 -11.49 2.42 15.23
CA ASN A 157 -12.50 1.59 15.86
C ASN A 157 -12.52 1.86 17.37
N ASN A 158 -13.72 2.06 17.91
CA ASN A 158 -13.97 2.36 19.32
C ASN A 158 -13.10 3.53 19.82
N ILE A 159 -12.91 4.55 18.96
CA ILE A 159 -12.09 5.71 19.32
C ILE A 159 -12.80 6.58 20.34
N THR A 160 -12.09 6.93 21.40
CA THR A 160 -12.57 7.83 22.46
C THR A 160 -11.71 9.05 22.50
N PHE A 161 -12.29 10.22 22.19
CA PHE A 161 -11.66 11.52 22.34
C PHE A 161 -11.96 12.13 23.71
N ALA A 162 -10.93 12.60 24.39
CA ALA A 162 -11.07 13.42 25.58
C ALA A 162 -11.30 14.87 25.19
N LYS A 163 -12.42 15.45 25.66
CA LYS A 163 -12.83 16.85 25.47
C LYS A 163 -12.88 17.55 26.84
N SER A 164 -12.89 18.88 26.83
CA SER A 164 -13.02 19.66 28.07
C SER A 164 -14.35 19.45 28.80
N ASN A 165 -15.42 19.06 28.07
CA ASN A 165 -16.77 18.84 28.59
C ASN A 165 -17.17 17.36 28.69
N GLY A 166 -16.22 16.43 28.61
CA GLY A 166 -16.46 14.97 28.67
C GLY A 166 -15.89 14.23 27.47
N ASN A 167 -16.00 12.91 27.49
CA ASN A 167 -15.47 12.06 26.42
C ASN A 167 -16.49 11.91 25.30
N GLN A 168 -15.99 11.85 24.06
CA GLN A 168 -16.80 11.51 22.87
C GLN A 168 -16.29 10.22 22.27
N VAL A 169 -17.19 9.25 22.04
CA VAL A 169 -16.86 7.94 21.50
C VAL A 169 -17.45 7.78 20.10
N TYR A 170 -16.64 7.27 19.20
CA TYR A 170 -17.11 6.76 17.89
C TYR A 170 -16.80 5.28 17.81
N GLU A 171 -17.81 4.47 17.57
CA GLU A 171 -17.67 3.02 17.37
C GLU A 171 -16.83 2.72 16.11
N THR A 172 -17.13 3.42 15.05
CA THR A 172 -16.36 3.43 13.79
C THR A 172 -16.25 4.84 13.27
N PHE A 173 -15.03 5.26 12.95
CA PHE A 173 -14.74 6.54 12.30
C PHE A 173 -13.85 6.32 11.10
N VAL A 174 -14.33 6.61 9.92
CA VAL A 174 -13.56 6.49 8.68
C VAL A 174 -12.70 7.73 8.51
N PHE A 175 -11.38 7.58 8.68
CA PHE A 175 -10.43 8.65 8.34
C PHE A 175 -10.34 8.80 6.82
N GLY A 176 -10.37 7.67 6.06
CA GLY A 176 -10.31 7.63 4.62
C GLY A 176 -8.96 7.18 4.08
N ASP A 177 -8.73 7.41 2.79
CA ASP A 177 -7.59 6.88 2.06
C ASP A 177 -6.38 7.82 2.13
N TYR A 178 -5.20 7.24 2.34
CA TYR A 178 -3.90 7.85 2.14
C TYR A 178 -3.11 7.04 1.11
N ASP A 179 -2.66 7.67 0.02
CA ASP A 179 -1.95 7.00 -1.07
C ASP A 179 -0.44 7.27 -1.00
N THR A 180 0.37 6.21 -1.09
CA THR A 180 1.83 6.29 -1.25
C THR A 180 2.24 5.87 -2.66
N ASN A 181 3.36 6.39 -3.17
CA ASN A 181 3.85 6.00 -4.48
C ASN A 181 4.52 4.62 -4.41
N ALA A 182 4.27 3.78 -5.41
CA ALA A 182 5.04 2.56 -5.59
C ALA A 182 6.48 2.87 -6.03
N THR A 183 7.42 1.98 -5.72
CA THR A 183 8.77 2.05 -6.27
C THR A 183 8.70 1.92 -7.78
N ALA A 184 9.29 2.87 -8.51
CA ALA A 184 9.36 2.80 -9.96
C ALA A 184 10.26 1.62 -10.38
N LEU A 185 9.71 0.71 -11.18
CA LEU A 185 10.43 -0.39 -11.80
C LEU A 185 10.62 -0.03 -13.28
N PRO A 186 11.82 0.41 -13.71
CA PRO A 186 12.05 0.84 -15.09
C PRO A 186 11.79 -0.29 -16.08
N MET A 187 12.37 -1.46 -15.83
CA MET A 187 12.29 -2.66 -16.71
C MET A 187 12.58 -2.30 -18.16
N ASN A 188 13.63 -1.49 -18.35
CA ASN A 188 14.05 -0.99 -19.67
C ASN A 188 15.35 -1.69 -20.08
N PHE A 189 15.22 -2.91 -20.60
CA PHE A 189 16.35 -3.72 -20.99
C PHE A 189 16.70 -3.52 -22.46
N ASN A 190 18.01 -3.33 -22.75
CA ASN A 190 18.50 -3.36 -24.11
C ASN A 190 18.55 -4.83 -24.59
N PRO A 191 17.85 -5.21 -25.68
CA PRO A 191 17.86 -6.57 -26.17
C PRO A 191 19.26 -7.11 -26.53
N ASP A 192 20.19 -6.23 -26.91
CA ASP A 192 21.57 -6.62 -27.27
C ASP A 192 22.48 -6.84 -26.05
N SER A 193 21.99 -6.54 -24.83
CA SER A 193 22.74 -6.69 -23.58
C SER A 193 22.55 -8.04 -22.90
N ILE A 194 21.77 -8.94 -23.48
CA ILE A 194 21.54 -10.26 -22.90
C ILE A 194 22.80 -11.13 -22.99
N GLN A 195 23.11 -11.83 -21.92
CA GLN A 195 24.30 -12.67 -21.81
C GLN A 195 23.97 -14.01 -21.15
N LEU A 196 24.75 -15.02 -21.49
CA LEU A 196 24.69 -16.34 -20.88
C LEU A 196 25.97 -16.56 -20.06
N CYS A 197 25.82 -16.96 -18.80
CA CYS A 197 26.98 -17.34 -17.98
C CYS A 197 27.72 -18.55 -18.57
N SER A 198 29.00 -18.64 -18.31
CA SER A 198 29.86 -19.75 -18.81
C SER A 198 29.39 -21.14 -18.36
N SER A 199 28.61 -21.22 -17.27
CA SER A 199 27.94 -22.46 -16.84
C SER A 199 26.86 -22.95 -17.82
N GLY A 200 26.40 -22.07 -18.73
CA GLY A 200 25.26 -22.32 -19.63
C GLY A 200 23.90 -22.34 -18.95
N GLN A 201 23.82 -22.07 -17.65
CA GLN A 201 22.60 -22.23 -16.86
C GLN A 201 21.93 -20.93 -16.42
N THR A 202 22.62 -19.79 -16.52
CA THR A 202 22.05 -18.49 -16.15
C THR A 202 22.10 -17.53 -17.33
N LEU A 203 20.93 -17.10 -17.75
CA LEU A 203 20.74 -16.06 -18.74
C LEU A 203 20.38 -14.76 -18.01
N TYR A 204 21.00 -13.63 -18.37
CA TYR A 204 20.69 -12.35 -17.74
C TYR A 204 20.73 -11.19 -18.73
N ASN A 205 19.92 -10.18 -18.48
CA ASN A 205 19.98 -8.89 -19.14
C ASN A 205 20.15 -7.79 -18.08
N ALA A 206 21.28 -7.12 -18.12
CA ALA A 206 21.62 -6.00 -17.27
C ALA A 206 22.69 -5.14 -17.96
N GLN A 207 22.74 -3.86 -17.63
CA GLN A 207 23.74 -2.95 -18.17
C GLN A 207 24.72 -2.51 -17.07
N SER A 208 26.00 -2.40 -17.42
CA SER A 208 26.98 -1.78 -16.54
C SER A 208 26.61 -0.31 -16.31
N GLY A 209 26.61 0.14 -15.06
CA GLY A 209 26.10 1.45 -14.67
C GLY A 209 24.60 1.53 -14.50
N GLY A 210 23.83 0.48 -14.87
CA GLY A 210 22.42 0.36 -14.59
C GLY A 210 22.12 -0.08 -13.16
N ILE A 211 20.91 0.16 -12.71
CA ILE A 211 20.44 -0.20 -11.36
C ILE A 211 19.44 -1.36 -11.36
N GLU A 212 19.30 -2.08 -12.47
CA GLU A 212 18.36 -3.18 -12.61
C GLU A 212 18.95 -4.36 -13.37
N GLY A 213 18.39 -5.54 -13.14
CA GLY A 213 18.73 -6.75 -13.86
C GLY A 213 17.59 -7.75 -13.89
N LEU A 214 17.42 -8.40 -15.03
CA LEU A 214 16.51 -9.49 -15.26
C LEU A 214 17.33 -10.76 -15.54
N TYR A 215 17.04 -11.83 -14.85
CA TYR A 215 17.78 -13.07 -15.07
C TYR A 215 16.93 -14.32 -14.93
N ILE A 216 17.33 -15.37 -15.63
CA ILE A 216 16.71 -16.71 -15.59
C ILE A 216 17.80 -17.68 -15.14
N GLN A 217 17.63 -18.31 -14.00
CA GLN A 217 18.53 -19.34 -13.50
C GLN A 217 18.01 -20.73 -13.87
N ASN A 218 18.94 -21.69 -13.95
CA ASN A 218 18.67 -23.07 -14.32
C ASN A 218 17.87 -23.17 -15.63
N LEU A 219 18.34 -22.42 -16.64
CA LEU A 219 17.70 -22.38 -17.95
C LEU A 219 17.66 -23.77 -18.58
N SER A 220 16.50 -24.20 -19.04
CA SER A 220 16.35 -25.46 -19.76
C SER A 220 17.24 -25.48 -21.01
N SER A 221 18.13 -26.45 -21.09
CA SER A 221 19.14 -26.54 -22.15
C SER A 221 18.59 -26.66 -23.56
N ASN A 222 17.38 -27.22 -23.72
CA ASN A 222 16.70 -27.36 -25.00
C ASN A 222 16.27 -26.03 -25.62
N LEU A 223 16.14 -24.98 -24.83
CA LEU A 223 15.72 -23.64 -25.33
C LEU A 223 16.76 -23.04 -26.29
N LEU A 224 18.05 -23.22 -26.00
CA LEU A 224 19.15 -22.70 -26.81
C LEU A 224 19.73 -23.73 -27.81
N ASP A 225 19.08 -24.88 -27.94
CA ASP A 225 19.49 -25.88 -28.93
C ASP A 225 19.37 -25.36 -30.37
N SER A 226 20.43 -25.45 -31.15
CA SER A 226 20.53 -24.95 -32.53
C SER A 226 20.26 -26.00 -33.59
N THR A 227 19.85 -27.22 -33.21
CA THR A 227 19.53 -28.31 -34.17
C THR A 227 18.23 -28.08 -34.94
N VAL A 228 17.31 -27.27 -34.39
CA VAL A 228 16.04 -26.89 -35.01
C VAL A 228 15.97 -25.36 -35.13
N LEU A 229 15.96 -24.86 -36.37
CA LEU A 229 15.97 -23.43 -36.67
C LEU A 229 14.61 -22.92 -37.10
N GLY A 230 14.32 -21.67 -36.79
CA GLY A 230 13.10 -20.96 -37.20
C GLY A 230 11.82 -21.41 -36.52
N ILE A 231 11.90 -22.39 -35.60
CA ILE A 231 10.76 -22.88 -34.81
C ILE A 231 10.92 -22.44 -33.36
N ALA A 232 9.90 -21.83 -32.80
CA ALA A 232 9.89 -21.40 -31.42
C ALA A 232 9.90 -22.62 -30.48
N LYS A 233 10.82 -22.62 -29.53
CA LYS A 233 10.91 -23.56 -28.41
C LYS A 233 10.40 -22.88 -27.17
N THR A 234 9.64 -23.59 -26.37
CA THR A 234 9.04 -23.02 -25.16
C THR A 234 9.38 -23.81 -23.91
N ALA A 235 9.51 -23.11 -22.80
CA ALA A 235 9.55 -23.67 -21.46
C ALA A 235 8.71 -22.83 -20.52
N LEU A 236 8.26 -23.43 -19.42
CA LEU A 236 7.51 -22.71 -18.40
C LEU A 236 8.46 -22.11 -17.36
N ILE A 237 8.14 -20.90 -16.89
CA ILE A 237 8.73 -20.38 -15.67
C ILE A 237 8.32 -21.31 -14.53
N ASN A 238 9.29 -21.66 -13.70
CA ASN A 238 9.07 -22.49 -12.53
C ASN A 238 9.57 -21.73 -11.28
N THR A 239 9.00 -22.02 -10.14
CA THR A 239 9.38 -21.39 -8.86
C THR A 239 10.32 -22.28 -8.04
N ASN A 240 10.58 -23.52 -8.47
CA ASN A 240 11.29 -24.48 -7.64
C ASN A 240 12.70 -24.85 -8.15
N ASN A 241 12.89 -25.17 -9.43
CA ASN A 241 14.18 -25.73 -9.88
C ASN A 241 14.64 -25.28 -11.25
N GLU A 242 13.78 -25.11 -12.24
CA GLU A 242 14.14 -24.75 -13.62
C GLU A 242 13.54 -23.41 -14.02
N ASN A 243 14.24 -22.69 -14.89
CA ASN A 243 13.74 -21.45 -15.48
C ASN A 243 13.25 -20.44 -14.45
N LEU A 244 14.01 -20.27 -13.37
CA LEU A 244 13.69 -19.32 -12.29
C LEU A 244 13.89 -17.89 -12.77
N LEU A 245 12.80 -17.22 -13.12
CA LEU A 245 12.82 -15.84 -13.58
C LEU A 245 12.82 -14.89 -12.39
N THR A 246 13.79 -13.96 -12.34
CA THR A 246 13.88 -12.93 -11.30
C THR A 246 14.25 -11.58 -11.90
N TYR A 247 13.61 -10.54 -11.41
CA TYR A 247 13.97 -9.15 -11.62
C TYR A 247 14.46 -8.56 -10.30
N ARG A 248 15.56 -7.79 -10.35
CA ARG A 248 16.10 -7.03 -9.22
C ARG A 248 16.28 -5.58 -9.57
N LEU A 249 15.86 -4.71 -8.66
CA LEU A 249 16.22 -3.31 -8.63
C LEU A 249 17.25 -3.11 -7.50
N PHE A 250 18.35 -2.45 -7.79
CA PHE A 250 19.46 -2.25 -6.87
C PHE A 250 19.49 -0.82 -6.32
N SER A 251 20.07 -0.68 -5.14
CA SER A 251 20.27 0.63 -4.50
C SER A 251 21.38 1.45 -5.15
N LEU A 252 22.35 0.78 -5.81
CA LEU A 252 23.49 1.37 -6.50
C LEU A 252 23.66 0.73 -7.88
N ALA A 253 24.40 1.43 -8.75
CA ALA A 253 24.72 0.96 -10.08
C ALA A 253 25.52 -0.35 -10.06
N LEU A 254 25.18 -1.25 -10.98
CA LEU A 254 25.90 -2.49 -11.23
C LEU A 254 27.24 -2.19 -11.91
N THR A 255 28.31 -2.82 -11.45
CA THR A 255 29.58 -2.88 -12.16
C THR A 255 29.71 -4.27 -12.77
N LEU A 256 29.46 -4.37 -14.07
CA LEU A 256 29.56 -5.61 -14.82
C LEU A 256 30.96 -5.64 -15.48
N GLY A 257 31.86 -6.45 -14.97
CA GLY A 257 33.18 -6.75 -15.60
C GLY A 257 33.02 -7.77 -16.73
N GLY A 258 34.11 -8.04 -17.50
CA GLY A 258 34.13 -8.89 -18.69
C GLY A 258 33.64 -10.33 -18.55
N ASN A 259 33.43 -10.85 -17.35
CA ASN A 259 32.60 -12.01 -17.00
C ASN A 259 31.75 -11.56 -15.84
N SER A 260 30.53 -11.13 -16.10
CA SER A 260 29.68 -10.56 -15.05
C SER A 260 29.68 -11.45 -13.81
N THR A 261 30.35 -10.95 -12.80
CA THR A 261 30.50 -11.71 -11.56
C THR A 261 29.21 -11.75 -10.76
N TYR A 262 28.31 -10.77 -10.93
CA TYR A 262 27.09 -10.71 -10.11
C TYR A 262 26.13 -11.85 -10.44
N PHE A 263 25.58 -11.91 -11.68
CA PHE A 263 24.54 -12.88 -12.06
C PHE A 263 25.09 -14.30 -12.26
N CYS A 264 26.40 -14.45 -12.48
CA CYS A 264 27.05 -15.75 -12.69
C CYS A 264 27.65 -16.35 -11.42
N ALA A 265 27.63 -15.63 -10.31
CA ALA A 265 28.13 -16.13 -9.03
C ALA A 265 27.10 -17.04 -8.35
N SER A 266 27.60 -18.01 -7.57
CA SER A 266 26.77 -18.84 -6.70
C SER A 266 27.46 -18.98 -5.33
N PRO A 267 26.91 -18.42 -4.25
CA PRO A 267 25.69 -17.58 -4.20
C PRO A 267 25.87 -16.23 -4.90
N LEU A 268 24.76 -15.54 -5.18
CA LEU A 268 24.80 -14.17 -5.70
C LEU A 268 25.42 -13.22 -4.65
N PRO A 269 26.20 -12.21 -5.08
CA PRO A 269 26.80 -11.27 -4.15
C PRO A 269 25.78 -10.43 -3.38
N ASP A 270 26.12 -10.05 -2.14
CA ASP A 270 25.30 -9.18 -1.30
C ASP A 270 25.35 -7.70 -1.74
N SER A 271 26.33 -7.32 -2.56
CA SER A 271 26.52 -5.95 -3.06
C SER A 271 26.46 -5.93 -4.59
N PRO A 272 25.78 -4.93 -5.19
CA PRO A 272 24.98 -3.88 -4.55
C PRO A 272 23.72 -4.40 -3.87
N LEU A 273 23.27 -3.68 -2.82
CA LEU A 273 22.08 -4.05 -2.07
C LEU A 273 20.84 -4.05 -2.95
N VAL A 274 20.06 -5.12 -2.87
CA VAL A 274 18.78 -5.26 -3.57
C VAL A 274 17.74 -4.40 -2.87
N LYS A 275 17.13 -3.48 -3.61
CA LYS A 275 16.05 -2.61 -3.16
C LYS A 275 14.68 -3.24 -3.37
N GLU A 276 14.49 -3.91 -4.51
CA GLU A 276 13.28 -4.64 -4.86
C GLU A 276 13.65 -5.95 -5.54
N GLU A 277 12.96 -7.02 -5.17
CA GLU A 277 13.07 -8.32 -5.84
C GLU A 277 11.68 -8.83 -6.23
N TRP A 278 11.56 -9.25 -7.48
CA TRP A 278 10.35 -9.74 -8.07
C TRP A 278 10.62 -11.05 -8.78
N THR A 279 9.85 -12.08 -8.47
CA THR A 279 9.99 -13.40 -9.07
C THR A 279 8.86 -13.68 -10.05
N GLY A 280 9.18 -14.29 -11.18
CA GLY A 280 8.17 -14.76 -12.13
C GLY A 280 7.29 -15.83 -11.50
N GLN A 281 5.98 -15.70 -11.65
CA GLN A 281 5.05 -16.74 -11.21
C GLN A 281 5.19 -17.99 -12.06
N ALA A 282 4.88 -19.15 -11.47
CA ALA A 282 4.90 -20.42 -12.18
C ALA A 282 4.01 -20.38 -13.44
N GLY A 283 4.55 -20.81 -14.55
CA GLY A 283 3.87 -20.84 -15.83
C GLY A 283 2.78 -21.89 -15.90
N VAL A 284 1.78 -21.62 -16.75
CA VAL A 284 0.71 -22.55 -17.11
C VAL A 284 0.79 -22.83 -18.60
N SER A 285 0.87 -24.10 -18.98
CA SER A 285 1.05 -24.52 -20.38
C SER A 285 0.07 -23.83 -21.32
N ASN A 286 0.59 -23.27 -22.40
CA ASN A 286 -0.15 -22.54 -23.44
C ASN A 286 -0.97 -21.33 -22.93
N THR A 287 -0.74 -20.87 -21.69
CA THR A 287 -1.55 -19.79 -21.09
C THR A 287 -0.69 -18.63 -20.60
N SER A 288 0.28 -18.89 -19.71
CA SER A 288 1.04 -17.84 -19.06
C SER A 288 2.40 -18.30 -18.55
N GLY A 289 3.29 -17.35 -18.26
CA GLY A 289 4.58 -17.64 -17.67
C GLY A 289 5.47 -18.48 -18.58
N ILE A 290 5.51 -18.14 -19.87
CA ILE A 290 6.22 -18.90 -20.92
C ILE A 290 7.50 -18.15 -21.30
N ILE A 291 8.61 -18.88 -21.34
CA ILE A 291 9.84 -18.48 -22.00
C ILE A 291 9.82 -19.06 -23.39
N GLU A 292 9.92 -18.24 -24.40
CA GLU A 292 9.96 -18.68 -25.82
C GLU A 292 11.28 -18.24 -26.42
N VAL A 293 11.94 -19.17 -27.13
CA VAL A 293 13.20 -18.90 -27.84
C VAL A 293 13.08 -19.36 -29.27
N THR A 294 13.36 -18.44 -30.20
CA THR A 294 13.48 -18.76 -31.62
C THR A 294 14.93 -18.62 -32.06
N THR A 295 15.51 -19.70 -32.54
CA THR A 295 16.90 -19.75 -33.00
C THR A 295 16.95 -19.64 -34.51
N THR A 296 17.79 -18.74 -35.03
CA THR A 296 18.08 -18.57 -36.44
C THR A 296 19.59 -18.57 -36.70
N THR A 297 20.01 -18.73 -37.95
CA THR A 297 21.42 -18.60 -38.33
C THR A 297 21.86 -17.13 -38.29
N ASN A 298 23.10 -16.88 -37.84
CA ASN A 298 23.73 -15.56 -37.89
C ASN A 298 25.19 -15.71 -38.33
N GLY A 299 25.47 -15.57 -39.60
CA GLY A 299 26.78 -15.85 -40.18
C GLY A 299 27.19 -17.31 -39.99
N SER A 300 28.31 -17.55 -39.27
CA SER A 300 28.76 -18.91 -38.89
C SER A 300 28.17 -19.43 -37.59
N GLY A 301 27.42 -18.59 -36.88
CA GLY A 301 26.83 -18.89 -35.57
C GLY A 301 25.31 -18.79 -35.59
N TYR A 302 24.74 -18.60 -34.41
CA TYR A 302 23.30 -18.56 -34.19
C TYR A 302 22.88 -17.31 -33.42
N SER A 303 21.63 -16.92 -33.65
CA SER A 303 20.93 -15.84 -32.94
C SER A 303 19.68 -16.43 -32.29
N HIS A 304 19.59 -16.27 -30.96
CA HIS A 304 18.48 -16.73 -30.15
C HIS A 304 17.65 -15.53 -29.69
N SER A 305 16.47 -15.33 -30.27
CA SER A 305 15.51 -14.32 -29.85
C SER A 305 14.70 -14.86 -28.67
N ILE A 306 14.77 -14.20 -27.51
CA ILE A 306 14.22 -14.67 -26.24
C ILE A 306 13.08 -13.77 -25.82
N HIS A 307 11.90 -14.36 -25.69
CA HIS A 307 10.66 -13.69 -25.33
C HIS A 307 10.11 -14.21 -24.01
N LEU A 308 9.51 -13.35 -23.23
CA LEU A 308 8.66 -13.68 -22.08
C LEU A 308 7.21 -13.45 -22.49
N LYS A 309 6.38 -14.50 -22.40
CA LYS A 309 4.97 -14.45 -22.80
C LYS A 309 4.04 -14.59 -21.61
N SER A 310 3.10 -13.65 -21.51
CA SER A 310 2.05 -13.59 -20.47
C SER A 310 2.61 -13.78 -19.07
N VAL A 311 3.66 -13.01 -18.73
CA VAL A 311 4.38 -13.15 -17.46
C VAL A 311 3.80 -12.23 -16.40
N THR A 312 3.55 -12.80 -15.22
CA THR A 312 3.24 -12.07 -13.99
C THR A 312 4.41 -12.18 -13.02
N PHE A 313 4.83 -11.07 -12.48
CA PHE A 313 5.81 -11.01 -11.39
C PHE A 313 5.10 -10.90 -10.04
N SER A 314 5.70 -11.49 -9.02
CA SER A 314 5.27 -11.39 -7.63
C SER A 314 6.42 -10.94 -6.73
N ASN A 315 6.09 -10.09 -5.74
CA ASN A 315 6.96 -9.78 -4.62
C ASN A 315 6.36 -10.40 -3.36
N PRO A 316 6.88 -11.54 -2.88
CA PRO A 316 6.30 -12.24 -1.72
C PRO A 316 6.36 -11.43 -0.43
N LEU A 317 7.36 -10.54 -0.28
CA LEU A 317 7.51 -9.70 0.91
C LEU A 317 6.44 -8.60 0.96
N ALA A 318 6.11 -8.01 -0.19
CA ALA A 318 5.07 -6.99 -0.31
C ALA A 318 3.66 -7.58 -0.51
N GLY A 319 3.55 -8.88 -0.82
CA GLY A 319 2.28 -9.52 -1.17
C GLY A 319 1.68 -9.00 -2.48
N SER A 320 2.48 -8.36 -3.32
CA SER A 320 2.04 -7.66 -4.53
C SER A 320 2.40 -8.43 -5.79
N THR A 321 1.62 -8.24 -6.85
CA THR A 321 1.88 -8.81 -8.17
C THR A 321 1.68 -7.73 -9.23
N PHE A 322 2.33 -7.87 -10.39
CA PHE A 322 2.03 -7.07 -11.57
C PHE A 322 2.22 -7.89 -12.84
N TYR A 323 1.51 -7.50 -13.90
CA TYR A 323 1.59 -8.15 -15.20
C TYR A 323 2.64 -7.48 -16.06
N TYR A 324 3.68 -8.25 -16.47
CA TYR A 324 4.81 -7.71 -17.24
C TYR A 324 4.46 -7.46 -18.71
N GLY A 325 3.58 -8.30 -19.28
CA GLY A 325 3.06 -8.11 -20.63
C GLY A 325 2.78 -9.42 -21.36
N ASP A 326 2.16 -9.25 -22.53
CA ASP A 326 1.70 -10.38 -23.38
C ASP A 326 2.86 -11.07 -24.09
N ASP A 327 3.78 -10.28 -24.68
CA ASP A 327 4.94 -10.76 -25.43
C ASP A 327 6.06 -9.70 -25.36
N ILE A 328 7.08 -9.98 -24.56
CA ILE A 328 8.18 -9.07 -24.30
C ILE A 328 9.50 -9.68 -24.76
N LEU A 329 10.12 -9.11 -25.76
CA LEU A 329 11.49 -9.45 -26.15
C LEU A 329 12.44 -8.98 -25.02
N ILE A 330 13.09 -9.93 -24.36
CA ILE A 330 14.08 -9.62 -23.31
C ILE A 330 15.52 -9.64 -23.81
N GLY A 331 15.77 -10.18 -24.98
CA GLY A 331 17.08 -10.11 -25.63
C GLY A 331 17.29 -11.04 -26.80
N THR A 332 18.40 -10.75 -27.52
CA THR A 332 18.91 -11.54 -28.62
C THR A 332 20.31 -12.03 -28.29
N LEU A 333 20.43 -13.29 -27.88
CA LEU A 333 21.70 -13.92 -27.54
C LEU A 333 22.39 -14.44 -28.81
N LEU A 334 23.66 -14.07 -28.99
CA LEU A 334 24.49 -14.61 -30.06
C LEU A 334 25.34 -15.77 -29.53
N SER A 335 25.43 -16.87 -30.29
CA SER A 335 26.28 -18.02 -30.00
C SER A 335 27.02 -18.48 -31.24
N ASN A 336 28.16 -19.14 -31.06
CA ASN A 336 28.98 -19.72 -32.14
C ASN A 336 28.60 -21.18 -32.35
#